data_d3470fc403ac3d2aa4019e4ddea0f852
#
_entry.id   d3470fc403ac3d2aa4019e4ddea0f852
#
_cell.length_a   1.000
_cell.length_b   1.000
_cell.length_c   1.000
_cell.angle_alpha   90.00
_cell.angle_beta   90.00
_cell.angle_gamma   90.00
#
_symmetry.space_group_name_H-M   'P 1'
#
loop_
_entity.id
_entity.type
_entity.pdbx_description
1 polymer ?
#
loop_
_entity_poly.entity_id
_entity_poly.type
_entity_poly.pdbx_seq_one_letter_code
_entity_poly.pdbx_strand_id
1 'polypeptide(L)'
;QWTTRLMHSINVSYLSWFIARKLGCDEKAAARAGLLHDFCPYDFKAETPTGEHQAFYHPKAAAENSATHFDMTDRELDAILSHMFPLGPLPRNREAWIISFADKACAIAEGCHIAIALARRNRIVINPA
;
A
#
# COMPACT_ATOMS: atom_id res chain seq x y z
N GLN A 1 -19.00 -1.29 2.99
CA GLN A 1 -17.66 -0.72 2.89
C GLN A 1 -17.60 0.42 1.89
N TRP A 2 -17.09 1.50 2.30
CA TRP A 2 -17.09 2.74 1.57
C TRP A 2 -15.97 2.85 0.54
N THR A 3 -14.77 2.32 0.88
CA THR A 3 -13.61 2.32 0.00
C THR A 3 -13.21 0.90 -0.31
N THR A 4 -13.06 0.59 -1.60
CA THR A 4 -12.60 -0.75 -2.01
C THR A 4 -11.09 -0.88 -1.80
N ARG A 5 -10.60 -2.12 -1.78
CA ARG A 5 -9.17 -2.38 -1.70
C ARG A 5 -8.41 -1.72 -2.87
N LEU A 6 -8.99 -1.76 -4.08
CA LEU A 6 -8.36 -1.13 -5.24
C LEU A 6 -8.25 0.38 -5.05
N MET A 7 -9.32 1.03 -4.59
CA MET A 7 -9.30 2.47 -4.35
C MET A 7 -8.29 2.84 -3.28
N HIS A 8 -8.21 2.06 -2.21
CA HIS A 8 -7.20 2.24 -1.18
C HIS A 8 -5.79 2.13 -1.76
N SER A 9 -5.53 1.10 -2.58
CA SER A 9 -4.22 0.92 -3.20
C SER A 9 -3.85 2.07 -4.12
N ILE A 10 -4.81 2.59 -4.88
CA ILE A 10 -4.58 3.76 -5.74
C ILE A 10 -4.26 4.99 -4.89
N ASN A 11 -4.98 5.20 -3.79
CA ASN A 11 -4.72 6.31 -2.89
C ASN A 11 -3.32 6.22 -2.27
N VAL A 12 -2.94 5.04 -1.82
CA VAL A 12 -1.61 4.80 -1.24
C VAL A 12 -0.52 5.02 -2.31
N SER A 13 -0.75 4.54 -3.52
CA SER A 13 0.18 4.74 -4.62
C SER A 13 0.41 6.22 -4.91
N TYR A 14 -0.68 6.97 -5.01
CA TYR A 14 -0.59 8.41 -5.30
C TYR A 14 0.11 9.17 -4.18
N LEU A 15 -0.30 8.94 -2.93
CA LEU A 15 0.30 9.63 -1.80
C LEU A 15 1.78 9.28 -1.65
N SER A 16 2.13 8.01 -1.85
CA SER A 16 3.52 7.55 -1.79
C SER A 16 4.37 8.21 -2.87
N TRP A 17 3.84 8.27 -4.09
CA TRP A 17 4.50 8.95 -5.20
C TRP A 17 4.74 10.42 -4.87
N PHE A 18 3.71 11.10 -4.37
CA PHE A 18 3.77 12.52 -4.03
C PHE A 18 4.82 12.79 -2.95
N ILE A 19 4.81 12.01 -1.87
CA ILE A 19 5.78 12.17 -0.77
C ILE A 19 7.19 11.88 -1.26
N ALA A 20 7.38 10.80 -2.00
CA ALA A 20 8.69 10.42 -2.51
C ALA A 20 9.26 11.51 -3.41
N ARG A 21 8.41 12.08 -4.27
CA ARG A 21 8.82 13.17 -5.16
C ARG A 21 9.26 14.40 -4.36
N LYS A 22 8.51 14.76 -3.32
CA LYS A 22 8.83 15.92 -2.47
C LYS A 22 10.12 15.72 -1.69
N LEU A 23 10.41 14.48 -1.30
CA LEU A 23 11.59 14.17 -0.49
C LEU A 23 12.81 13.76 -1.33
N GLY A 24 12.70 13.73 -2.64
CA GLY A 24 13.79 13.30 -3.51
C GLY A 24 14.09 11.81 -3.44
N CYS A 25 13.09 11.01 -3.08
CA CYS A 25 13.20 9.55 -3.07
C CYS A 25 12.78 8.98 -4.43
N ASP A 26 12.84 7.65 -4.56
CA ASP A 26 12.44 6.97 -5.80
C ASP A 26 10.93 6.95 -5.92
N GLU A 27 10.37 7.92 -6.63
CA GLU A 27 8.92 8.09 -6.76
C GLU A 27 8.25 6.95 -7.52
N LYS A 28 8.95 6.38 -8.51
CA LYS A 28 8.41 5.25 -9.26
C LYS A 28 8.31 4.00 -8.39
N ALA A 29 9.36 3.70 -7.63
CA ALA A 29 9.35 2.57 -6.71
C ALA A 29 8.27 2.75 -5.65
N ALA A 30 8.12 3.95 -5.12
CA ALA A 30 7.08 4.25 -4.12
C ALA A 30 5.69 4.06 -4.71
N ALA A 31 5.45 4.55 -5.92
CA ALA A 31 4.15 4.40 -6.57
C ALA A 31 3.81 2.93 -6.83
N ARG A 32 4.78 2.16 -7.33
CA ARG A 32 4.58 0.74 -7.63
C ARG A 32 4.33 -0.07 -6.37
N ALA A 33 5.17 0.11 -5.35
CA ALA A 33 5.01 -0.60 -4.09
C ALA A 33 3.68 -0.22 -3.41
N GLY A 34 3.32 1.04 -3.45
CA GLY A 34 2.05 1.51 -2.90
C GLY A 34 0.86 0.87 -3.59
N LEU A 35 0.90 0.75 -4.91
CA LEU A 35 -0.18 0.13 -5.67
C LEU A 35 -0.32 -1.36 -5.36
N LEU A 36 0.79 -2.02 -5.10
CA LEU A 36 0.85 -3.48 -4.96
C LEU A 36 0.91 -3.95 -3.50
N HIS A 37 0.90 -3.03 -2.53
CA HIS A 37 1.11 -3.42 -1.13
C HIS A 37 0.03 -4.36 -0.58
N ASP A 38 -1.17 -4.33 -1.15
CA ASP A 38 -2.28 -5.20 -0.78
C ASP A 38 -2.69 -6.15 -1.92
N PHE A 39 -1.76 -6.44 -2.81
CA PHE A 39 -2.04 -7.28 -3.98
C PHE A 39 -2.18 -8.74 -3.56
N CYS A 40 -3.35 -9.07 -3.02
CA CYS A 40 -3.71 -10.41 -2.57
C CYS A 40 -5.02 -10.83 -3.24
N PRO A 41 -5.08 -12.02 -3.81
CA PRO A 41 -6.29 -12.47 -4.52
C PRO A 41 -7.37 -13.06 -3.60
N TYR A 42 -7.26 -12.86 -2.30
CA TYR A 42 -8.19 -13.45 -1.33
C TYR A 42 -8.76 -12.37 -0.40
N ASP A 43 -9.82 -12.77 0.32
CA ASP A 43 -10.46 -11.91 1.31
C ASP A 43 -9.62 -11.85 2.59
N PHE A 44 -9.31 -10.66 3.06
CA PHE A 44 -8.55 -10.46 4.30
C PHE A 44 -9.28 -10.97 5.55
N LYS A 45 -10.57 -11.26 5.44
CA LYS A 45 -11.34 -11.83 6.55
C LYS A 45 -11.24 -13.35 6.61
N ALA A 46 -10.74 -13.98 5.55
CA ALA A 46 -10.58 -15.43 5.52
C ALA A 46 -9.43 -15.86 6.42
N GLU A 47 -9.47 -17.13 6.85
CA GLU A 47 -8.35 -17.71 7.58
C GLU A 47 -7.14 -17.81 6.67
N THR A 48 -5.96 -17.58 7.24
CA THR A 48 -4.73 -17.71 6.47
C THR A 48 -4.29 -19.17 6.40
N PRO A 49 -3.58 -19.56 5.33
CA PRO A 49 -3.08 -20.94 5.22
C PRO A 49 -2.17 -21.37 6.35
N THR A 50 -1.46 -20.42 6.95
CA THR A 50 -0.48 -20.71 8.02
C THR A 50 -1.07 -20.53 9.42
N GLY A 51 -2.29 -20.02 9.54
CA GLY A 51 -2.89 -19.68 10.83
C GLY A 51 -2.45 -18.36 11.40
N GLU A 52 -1.56 -17.63 10.72
CA GLU A 52 -1.13 -16.31 11.15
C GLU A 52 -2.26 -15.30 11.04
N HIS A 53 -2.20 -14.25 11.87
CA HIS A 53 -3.10 -13.12 11.70
C HIS A 53 -2.82 -12.43 10.35
N GLN A 54 -3.87 -11.89 9.72
CA GLN A 54 -3.74 -11.25 8.41
C GLN A 54 -2.72 -10.10 8.40
N ALA A 55 -2.57 -9.38 9.51
CA ALA A 55 -1.60 -8.30 9.60
C ALA A 55 -0.17 -8.79 9.34
N PHE A 56 0.13 -10.04 9.61
CA PHE A 56 1.45 -10.63 9.37
C PHE A 56 1.51 -11.41 8.08
N TYR A 57 0.40 -11.99 7.66
CA TYR A 57 0.34 -12.85 6.48
C TYR A 57 0.18 -12.07 5.18
N HIS A 58 -0.72 -11.08 5.14
CA HIS A 58 -1.03 -10.45 3.86
C HIS A 58 0.14 -9.66 3.25
N PRO A 59 1.06 -9.04 4.02
CA PRO A 59 2.23 -8.42 3.39
C PRO A 59 3.10 -9.43 2.65
N LYS A 60 3.28 -10.62 3.22
CA LYS A 60 4.06 -11.69 2.58
C LYS A 60 3.37 -12.17 1.30
N ALA A 61 2.05 -12.37 1.36
CA ALA A 61 1.27 -12.79 0.21
C ALA A 61 1.29 -11.73 -0.90
N ALA A 62 1.17 -10.46 -0.53
CA ALA A 62 1.23 -9.37 -1.50
C ALA A 62 2.60 -9.28 -2.17
N ALA A 63 3.69 -9.43 -1.41
CA ALA A 63 5.03 -9.42 -1.95
C ALA A 63 5.25 -10.61 -2.89
N GLU A 64 4.81 -11.79 -2.51
CA GLU A 64 4.94 -12.98 -3.34
C GLU A 64 4.13 -12.86 -4.63
N ASN A 65 2.89 -12.41 -4.57
CA ASN A 65 2.07 -12.19 -5.76
C ASN A 65 2.67 -11.14 -6.67
N SER A 66 3.20 -10.06 -6.10
CA SER A 66 3.81 -8.99 -6.89
C SER A 66 5.07 -9.51 -7.60
N ALA A 67 5.90 -10.28 -6.89
CA ALA A 67 7.12 -10.85 -7.47
C ALA A 67 6.79 -11.86 -8.57
N THR A 68 5.69 -12.59 -8.44
CA THR A 68 5.28 -13.58 -9.43
C THR A 68 4.78 -12.93 -10.72
N HIS A 69 4.05 -11.83 -10.63
CA HIS A 69 3.37 -11.23 -11.79
C HIS A 69 4.10 -10.02 -12.38
N PHE A 70 5.02 -9.43 -11.65
CA PHE A 70 5.70 -8.21 -12.06
C PHE A 70 7.19 -8.30 -11.79
N ASP A 71 7.96 -7.51 -12.53
CA ASP A 71 9.39 -7.41 -12.31
C ASP A 71 9.63 -6.42 -11.16
N MET A 72 9.83 -6.95 -9.95
CA MET A 72 9.94 -6.17 -8.73
C MET A 72 11.38 -6.06 -8.26
N THR A 73 11.77 -4.88 -7.82
CA THR A 73 13.07 -4.69 -7.18
C THR A 73 13.00 -5.13 -5.71
N ASP A 74 14.17 -5.42 -5.12
CA ASP A 74 14.23 -5.76 -3.69
C ASP A 74 13.71 -4.63 -2.82
N ARG A 75 13.97 -3.39 -3.23
CA ARG A 75 13.48 -2.20 -2.52
C ARG A 75 11.95 -2.15 -2.50
N GLU A 76 11.34 -2.43 -3.64
CA GLU A 76 9.88 -2.46 -3.75
C GLU A 76 9.29 -3.59 -2.92
N LEU A 77 9.88 -4.79 -2.98
CA LEU A 77 9.41 -5.93 -2.19
C LEU A 77 9.55 -5.67 -0.70
N ASP A 78 10.66 -5.07 -0.27
CA ASP A 78 10.84 -4.71 1.14
C ASP A 78 9.77 -3.74 1.61
N ALA A 79 9.42 -2.77 0.77
CA ALA A 79 8.36 -1.81 1.10
C ALA A 79 7.02 -2.51 1.31
N ILE A 80 6.70 -3.49 0.46
CA ILE A 80 5.46 -4.26 0.60
C ILE A 80 5.51 -5.10 1.88
N LEU A 81 6.61 -5.78 2.14
CA LEU A 81 6.77 -6.66 3.31
C LEU A 81 6.64 -5.90 4.63
N SER A 82 7.07 -4.65 4.67
CA SER A 82 7.14 -3.88 5.91
C SER A 82 6.02 -2.86 6.08
N HIS A 83 5.02 -2.85 5.19
CA HIS A 83 3.99 -1.79 5.24
C HIS A 83 3.11 -1.85 6.50
N MET A 84 3.06 -3.00 7.18
CA MET A 84 2.26 -3.13 8.40
C MET A 84 3.02 -2.72 9.66
N PHE A 85 4.29 -2.28 9.55
CA PHE A 85 5.03 -1.79 10.72
C PHE A 85 4.14 -0.79 11.51
N PRO A 86 4.08 -0.86 12.86
CA PRO A 86 4.92 -1.65 13.75
C PRO A 86 4.49 -3.10 13.97
N LEU A 87 3.41 -3.57 13.37
CA LEU A 87 2.97 -4.96 13.52
C LEU A 87 3.82 -5.93 12.69
N GLY A 88 4.46 -5.44 11.65
CA GLY A 88 5.35 -6.24 10.81
C GLY A 88 6.79 -5.79 10.94
N PRO A 89 7.66 -6.22 10.01
CA PRO A 89 9.08 -5.87 10.05
C PRO A 89 9.34 -4.37 9.96
N LEU A 90 10.48 -3.95 10.48
CA LEU A 90 10.93 -2.56 10.37
C LEU A 90 11.24 -2.24 8.90
N PRO A 91 10.74 -1.11 8.37
CA PRO A 91 11.11 -0.68 7.02
C PRO A 91 12.62 -0.47 6.89
N ARG A 92 13.19 -0.94 5.77
CA ARG A 92 14.65 -0.94 5.55
C ARG A 92 15.13 0.12 4.58
N ASN A 93 14.22 0.87 3.97
CA ASN A 93 14.61 1.93 3.05
C ASN A 93 13.59 3.07 3.14
N ARG A 94 13.93 4.20 2.52
CA ARG A 94 13.08 5.39 2.63
C ARG A 94 11.71 5.19 2.00
N GLU A 95 11.66 4.51 0.86
CA GLU A 95 10.39 4.24 0.18
C GLU A 95 9.50 3.34 1.03
N ALA A 96 10.09 2.38 1.74
CA ALA A 96 9.33 1.51 2.65
C ALA A 96 8.70 2.32 3.79
N TRP A 97 9.42 3.28 4.37
CA TRP A 97 8.84 4.17 5.38
C TRP A 97 7.70 5.00 4.80
N ILE A 98 7.86 5.49 3.58
CA ILE A 98 6.83 6.27 2.90
C ILE A 98 5.56 5.43 2.70
N ILE A 99 5.70 4.19 2.22
CA ILE A 99 4.56 3.29 2.01
C ILE A 99 3.84 3.02 3.33
N SER A 100 4.60 2.72 4.39
CA SER A 100 4.01 2.45 5.71
C SER A 100 3.21 3.64 6.21
N PHE A 101 3.76 4.84 6.09
CA PHE A 101 3.06 6.07 6.47
C PHE A 101 1.83 6.31 5.59
N ALA A 102 2.00 6.22 4.27
CA ALA A 102 0.92 6.50 3.32
C ALA A 102 -0.25 5.53 3.51
N ASP A 103 0.04 4.27 3.74
CA ASP A 103 -0.99 3.26 4.00
C ASP A 103 -1.86 3.64 5.20
N LYS A 104 -1.22 4.00 6.30
CA LYS A 104 -1.92 4.37 7.53
C LYS A 104 -2.67 5.69 7.38
N ALA A 105 -2.04 6.68 6.75
CA ALA A 105 -2.67 7.97 6.51
C ALA A 105 -3.90 7.82 5.62
N CYS A 106 -3.81 7.03 4.57
CA CYS A 106 -4.93 6.77 3.67
C CYS A 106 -6.04 6.01 4.39
N ALA A 107 -5.70 5.03 5.21
CA ALA A 107 -6.71 4.26 5.94
C ALA A 107 -7.50 5.17 6.89
N ILE A 108 -6.81 6.07 7.60
CA ILE A 108 -7.47 7.03 8.48
C ILE A 108 -8.34 8.01 7.67
N ALA A 109 -7.78 8.55 6.60
CA ALA A 109 -8.49 9.53 5.76
C ALA A 109 -9.69 8.92 5.06
N GLU A 110 -9.59 7.66 4.64
CA GLU A 110 -10.70 6.94 4.00
C GLU A 110 -11.83 6.73 4.99
N GLY A 111 -11.50 6.43 6.24
CA GLY A 111 -12.49 6.36 7.29
C GLY A 111 -13.19 7.69 7.53
N CYS A 112 -12.53 8.81 7.21
CA CYS A 112 -13.06 10.16 7.31
C CYS A 112 -13.47 10.75 5.95
N HIS A 113 -13.37 9.98 4.86
CA HIS A 113 -13.73 10.38 3.49
C HIS A 113 -12.84 11.50 2.91
N ILE A 114 -11.68 11.74 3.50
CA ILE A 114 -10.81 12.85 3.08
C ILE A 114 -9.93 12.46 1.89
N ALA A 115 -9.44 11.23 1.84
CA ALA A 115 -8.52 10.79 0.78
C ALA A 115 -9.15 10.91 -0.61
N ILE A 116 -10.44 10.60 -0.72
CA ILE A 116 -11.19 10.71 -1.97
C ILE A 116 -11.21 12.16 -2.46
N ALA A 117 -11.42 13.11 -1.55
CA ALA A 117 -11.43 14.52 -1.91
C ALA A 117 -10.07 14.97 -2.43
N LEU A 118 -8.98 14.50 -1.83
CA LEU A 118 -7.63 14.82 -2.29
C LEU A 118 -7.36 14.26 -3.69
N ALA A 119 -7.73 13.03 -3.93
CA ALA A 119 -7.56 12.38 -5.22
C ALA A 119 -8.30 13.14 -6.32
N ARG A 120 -9.52 13.57 -6.05
CA ARG A 120 -10.31 14.36 -7.01
C ARG A 120 -9.64 15.69 -7.33
N ARG A 121 -9.12 16.39 -6.33
CA ARG A 121 -8.43 17.66 -6.54
C ARG A 121 -7.22 17.52 -7.44
N ASN A 122 -6.58 16.36 -7.42
CA ASN A 122 -5.39 16.09 -8.20
C ASN A 122 -5.70 15.32 -9.48
N ARG A 123 -6.95 15.31 -9.90
CA ARG A 123 -7.39 14.70 -11.16
C ARG A 123 -7.30 13.18 -11.18
N ILE A 124 -7.21 12.55 -10.02
CA ILE A 124 -7.31 11.10 -9.92
C ILE A 124 -8.77 10.79 -9.72
N VAL A 125 -9.38 10.12 -10.68
CA VAL A 125 -10.81 9.84 -10.61
C VAL A 125 -11.03 8.58 -9.79
N ILE A 126 -11.36 8.80 -8.52
CA ILE A 126 -11.76 7.73 -7.62
C ILE A 126 -13.20 8.03 -7.23
N ASN A 127 -14.11 7.24 -7.73
CA ASN A 127 -15.52 7.44 -7.47
C ASN A 127 -16.00 6.45 -6.42
N PRO A 128 -16.28 6.91 -5.19
CA PRO A 128 -16.67 6.03 -4.11
C PRO A 128 -18.13 5.61 -4.15
N ALA A 129 -18.92 6.27 -4.94
CA ALA A 129 -20.36 6.01 -5.01
C ALA A 129 -20.69 4.66 -5.58
#